data_dbba477c9f48c911f95f9153df13e2f0
#
_entry.id   dbba477c9f48c911f95f9153df13e2f0
#
_cell.length_a   1.000
_cell.length_b   1.000
_cell.length_c   1.000
_cell.angle_alpha   90.00
_cell.angle_beta   90.00
_cell.angle_gamma   90.00
#
_symmetry.space_group_name_H-M   'P 1'
#
loop_
_entity.id
_entity.type
_entity.pdbx_description
1 polymer ?
#
loop_
_entity_poly.entity_id
_entity_poly.type
_entity_poly.pdbx_seq_one_letter_code
_entity_poly.pdbx_strand_id
1 'polypeptide(L)'
;MRKALVASLTSAALLVGLGTGVYAGTNLKKIEAYLDSTAKVKVNGKAVQFNDDKGLALQPIRYNGNVYVPVKGIGSALNVAVAIDSKTNEIIVGEKVKGTPLNAEIFSNSYYSKDPAQTTYSGKNYKEVIYDHSDSSQAPSIIATPNKKYQKIVIKLAAIDQELTNIEISDLDKNALLKKVDSILPEDGLKEIEANIGGVKNVVISFQVKGGGGYFIPLIDSYYK
;
A
#
# COMPACT_ATOMS: atom_id res chain seq x y z
N MET A 1 27.07 -50.22 -26.67
CA MET A 1 27.79 -48.93 -26.46
C MET A 1 27.23 -47.71 -27.23
N ARG A 2 26.51 -47.87 -28.37
CA ARG A 2 25.97 -46.72 -29.15
C ARG A 2 24.69 -46.08 -28.55
N LYS A 3 23.94 -46.75 -27.69
CA LYS A 3 22.69 -46.20 -27.10
C LYS A 3 22.93 -45.28 -25.90
N ALA A 4 24.04 -45.45 -25.18
CA ALA A 4 24.40 -44.64 -24.03
C ALA A 4 24.95 -43.23 -24.42
N LEU A 5 25.58 -43.12 -25.59
CA LEU A 5 26.16 -41.88 -26.09
C LEU A 5 25.09 -40.89 -26.59
N VAL A 6 23.95 -41.36 -27.09
CA VAL A 6 22.84 -40.52 -27.55
C VAL A 6 22.07 -39.92 -26.38
N ALA A 7 21.93 -40.66 -25.26
CA ALA A 7 21.25 -40.18 -24.06
C ALA A 7 22.03 -39.06 -23.33
N SER A 8 23.38 -39.12 -23.37
CA SER A 8 24.20 -38.08 -22.70
C SER A 8 24.27 -36.74 -23.48
N LEU A 9 24.15 -36.79 -24.82
CA LEU A 9 24.13 -35.59 -25.65
C LEU A 9 22.78 -34.81 -25.57
N THR A 10 21.65 -35.54 -25.42
CA THR A 10 20.34 -34.91 -25.26
C THR A 10 20.17 -34.27 -23.86
N SER A 11 20.77 -34.83 -22.82
CA SER A 11 20.70 -34.23 -21.45
C SER A 11 21.52 -32.94 -21.36
N ALA A 12 22.67 -32.85 -22.03
CA ALA A 12 23.49 -31.64 -22.04
C ALA A 12 22.83 -30.48 -22.82
N ALA A 13 22.11 -30.80 -23.92
CA ALA A 13 21.39 -29.80 -24.71
C ALA A 13 20.20 -29.19 -23.96
N LEU A 14 19.52 -29.96 -23.06
CA LEU A 14 18.42 -29.48 -22.24
C LEU A 14 18.86 -28.53 -21.12
N LEU A 15 20.06 -28.71 -20.57
CA LEU A 15 20.59 -27.86 -19.50
C LEU A 15 21.11 -26.52 -20.01
N VAL A 16 21.57 -26.44 -21.27
CA VAL A 16 22.01 -25.19 -21.91
C VAL A 16 20.80 -24.35 -22.37
N GLY A 17 19.68 -25.00 -22.71
CA GLY A 17 18.45 -24.33 -23.17
C GLY A 17 17.68 -23.60 -22.06
N LEU A 18 17.83 -23.95 -20.80
CA LEU A 18 17.11 -23.35 -19.67
C LEU A 18 17.74 -22.04 -19.15
N GLY A 19 19.00 -21.76 -19.52
CA GLY A 19 19.72 -20.57 -19.05
C GLY A 19 19.52 -19.31 -19.90
N THR A 20 19.03 -19.43 -21.13
CA THR A 20 18.91 -18.29 -22.06
C THR A 20 17.47 -17.81 -22.33
N GLY A 21 16.47 -18.51 -21.81
CA GLY A 21 15.06 -18.28 -22.14
C GLY A 21 14.38 -17.09 -21.43
N VAL A 22 15.00 -16.48 -20.44
CA VAL A 22 14.34 -15.45 -19.61
C VAL A 22 14.53 -14.03 -20.14
N TYR A 23 15.41 -13.81 -21.11
CA TYR A 23 15.71 -12.48 -21.66
C TYR A 23 15.04 -12.16 -23.01
N ALA A 24 14.32 -13.08 -23.59
CA ALA A 24 13.68 -12.87 -24.90
C ALA A 24 12.33 -12.17 -24.76
N GLY A 25 12.32 -10.88 -24.47
CA GLY A 25 11.10 -10.07 -24.41
C GLY A 25 11.17 -8.80 -23.55
N THR A 26 12.31 -8.52 -22.93
CA THR A 26 12.49 -7.30 -22.17
C THR A 26 13.34 -6.30 -22.96
N ASN A 27 12.88 -5.05 -23.04
CA ASN A 27 13.68 -3.93 -23.58
C ASN A 27 14.87 -3.57 -22.65
N LEU A 28 15.40 -4.56 -21.92
CA LEU A 28 16.49 -4.38 -20.97
C LEU A 28 17.83 -4.52 -21.70
N LYS A 29 18.67 -3.52 -21.55
CA LYS A 29 20.05 -3.54 -22.02
C LYS A 29 20.97 -3.84 -20.84
N LYS A 30 21.83 -4.87 -20.96
CA LYS A 30 22.85 -5.14 -19.96
C LYS A 30 23.85 -3.98 -19.92
N ILE A 31 24.16 -3.51 -18.72
CA ILE A 31 25.17 -2.51 -18.44
C ILE A 31 26.13 -3.05 -17.39
N GLU A 32 27.37 -2.53 -17.35
CA GLU A 32 28.32 -2.75 -16.26
C GLU A 32 28.35 -1.52 -15.35
N ALA A 33 28.09 -1.71 -14.08
CA ALA A 33 28.03 -0.67 -13.08
C ALA A 33 28.72 -1.13 -11.78
N TYR A 34 29.15 -0.19 -10.94
CA TYR A 34 29.84 -0.48 -9.69
C TYR A 34 28.93 -0.17 -8.51
N LEU A 35 28.86 -1.08 -7.55
CA LEU A 35 28.27 -0.80 -6.24
C LEU A 35 29.22 0.13 -5.47
N ASP A 36 28.72 1.25 -4.96
CA ASP A 36 29.52 2.21 -4.19
C ASP A 36 29.20 2.11 -2.70
N SER A 37 29.98 1.28 -1.99
CA SER A 37 29.86 1.10 -0.53
C SER A 37 30.33 2.32 0.27
N THR A 38 31.01 3.28 -0.37
CA THR A 38 31.53 4.49 0.29
C THR A 38 30.56 5.67 0.22
N ALA A 39 29.62 5.63 -0.72
CA ALA A 39 28.63 6.69 -0.90
C ALA A 39 27.67 6.77 0.28
N LYS A 40 27.64 7.92 0.94
CA LYS A 40 26.71 8.22 2.03
C LYS A 40 25.61 9.12 1.52
N VAL A 41 24.36 8.67 1.64
CA VAL A 41 23.20 9.46 1.26
C VAL A 41 22.63 10.14 2.49
N LYS A 42 22.36 11.44 2.39
CA LYS A 42 21.66 12.23 3.43
C LYS A 42 20.39 12.83 2.84
N VAL A 43 19.30 12.72 3.57
CA VAL A 43 18.03 13.37 3.26
C VAL A 43 17.71 14.31 4.41
N ASN A 44 17.51 15.59 4.11
CA ASN A 44 17.27 16.64 5.12
C ASN A 44 18.34 16.63 6.24
N GLY A 45 19.62 16.40 5.89
CA GLY A 45 20.74 16.35 6.81
C GLY A 45 20.92 15.02 7.57
N LYS A 46 19.93 14.12 7.55
CA LYS A 46 19.98 12.81 8.22
C LYS A 46 20.53 11.74 7.29
N ALA A 47 21.45 10.91 7.78
CA ALA A 47 21.95 9.76 7.02
C ALA A 47 20.82 8.75 6.79
N VAL A 48 20.73 8.24 5.56
CA VAL A 48 19.72 7.26 5.16
C VAL A 48 20.42 5.99 4.72
N GLN A 49 19.98 4.85 5.26
CA GLN A 49 20.33 3.53 4.78
C GLN A 49 19.16 2.98 3.96
N PHE A 50 19.44 2.50 2.76
CA PHE A 50 18.44 1.88 1.90
C PHE A 50 18.39 0.38 2.18
N ASN A 51 17.18 -0.18 2.29
CA ASN A 51 16.97 -1.60 2.43
C ASN A 51 15.95 -2.06 1.38
N ASP A 52 16.06 -3.32 0.94
CA ASP A 52 15.04 -3.97 0.14
C ASP A 52 13.83 -4.37 0.99
N ASP A 53 12.83 -4.99 0.36
CA ASP A 53 11.60 -5.45 1.02
C ASP A 53 11.86 -6.59 2.04
N LYS A 54 13.06 -7.19 2.03
CA LYS A 54 13.52 -8.24 2.96
C LYS A 54 14.43 -7.69 4.07
N GLY A 55 14.70 -6.37 4.06
CA GLY A 55 15.58 -5.72 5.03
C GLY A 55 17.07 -5.76 4.68
N LEU A 56 17.45 -6.28 3.51
CA LEU A 56 18.85 -6.29 3.07
C LEU A 56 19.29 -4.89 2.63
N ALA A 57 20.49 -4.50 3.05
CA ALA A 57 21.05 -3.19 2.71
C ALA A 57 21.31 -3.07 1.21
N LEU A 58 20.78 -2.00 0.61
CA LEU A 58 21.03 -1.60 -0.77
C LEU A 58 22.09 -0.50 -0.82
N GLN A 59 22.98 -0.59 -1.78
CA GLN A 59 24.04 0.41 -2.01
C GLN A 59 23.72 1.24 -3.25
N PRO A 60 24.17 2.52 -3.29
CA PRO A 60 24.20 3.30 -4.52
C PRO A 60 25.02 2.62 -5.63
N ILE A 61 24.66 2.88 -6.87
CA ILE A 61 25.35 2.35 -8.06
C ILE A 61 26.02 3.51 -8.79
N ARG A 62 27.27 3.32 -9.24
CA ARG A 62 27.95 4.23 -10.17
C ARG A 62 27.92 3.66 -11.59
N TYR A 63 27.42 4.48 -12.52
CA TYR A 63 27.42 4.16 -13.93
C TYR A 63 27.65 5.42 -14.74
N ASN A 64 28.62 5.41 -15.65
CA ASN A 64 29.00 6.53 -16.53
C ASN A 64 29.16 7.87 -15.76
N GLY A 65 29.86 7.83 -14.64
CA GLY A 65 30.10 9.03 -13.82
C GLY A 65 28.92 9.50 -12.95
N ASN A 66 27.73 8.92 -13.13
CA ASN A 66 26.52 9.25 -12.35
C ASN A 66 26.33 8.29 -11.17
N VAL A 67 25.69 8.80 -10.12
CA VAL A 67 25.29 7.99 -8.97
C VAL A 67 23.79 7.74 -9.03
N TYR A 68 23.39 6.48 -8.98
CA TYR A 68 21.99 6.04 -8.93
C TYR A 68 21.68 5.52 -7.54
N VAL A 69 20.53 5.91 -7.00
CA VAL A 69 20.06 5.50 -5.68
C VAL A 69 18.71 4.82 -5.78
N PRO A 70 18.38 3.87 -4.87
CA PRO A 70 17.08 3.21 -4.86
C PRO A 70 15.96 4.23 -4.61
N VAL A 71 15.10 4.45 -5.61
CA VAL A 71 14.01 5.45 -5.55
C VAL A 71 13.05 5.20 -4.41
N LYS A 72 12.72 3.92 -4.09
CA LYS A 72 11.87 3.57 -2.93
C LYS A 72 12.48 4.01 -1.61
N GLY A 73 13.81 3.91 -1.48
CA GLY A 73 14.52 4.36 -0.29
C GLY A 73 14.47 5.88 -0.12
N ILE A 74 14.64 6.64 -1.19
CA ILE A 74 14.48 8.10 -1.20
C ILE A 74 13.04 8.48 -0.87
N GLY A 75 12.05 7.85 -1.51
CA GLY A 75 10.64 8.08 -1.21
C GLY A 75 10.31 7.87 0.27
N SER A 76 10.76 6.75 0.86
CA SER A 76 10.56 6.46 2.28
C SER A 76 11.19 7.53 3.19
N ALA A 77 12.38 8.01 2.87
CA ALA A 77 13.09 9.02 3.66
C ALA A 77 12.42 10.41 3.57
N LEU A 78 11.72 10.69 2.48
CA LEU A 78 10.98 11.94 2.23
C LEU A 78 9.48 11.84 2.60
N ASN A 79 8.99 10.68 3.05
CA ASN A 79 7.56 10.36 3.21
C ASN A 79 6.76 10.58 1.91
N VAL A 80 7.34 10.19 0.77
CA VAL A 80 6.73 10.21 -0.55
C VAL A 80 6.47 8.78 -0.99
N ALA A 81 5.26 8.49 -1.45
CA ALA A 81 4.89 7.19 -1.98
C ALA A 81 5.68 6.86 -3.25
N VAL A 82 6.13 5.62 -3.38
CA VAL A 82 6.75 5.11 -4.61
C VAL A 82 6.14 3.76 -4.96
N ALA A 83 5.52 3.69 -6.12
CA ALA A 83 4.96 2.46 -6.69
C ALA A 83 5.58 2.16 -8.05
N ILE A 84 5.60 0.87 -8.41
CA ILE A 84 5.95 0.41 -9.77
C ILE A 84 4.73 -0.32 -10.30
N ASP A 85 4.16 0.19 -11.39
CA ASP A 85 3.08 -0.49 -12.10
C ASP A 85 3.69 -1.59 -12.97
N SER A 86 3.44 -2.85 -12.62
CA SER A 86 3.99 -4.01 -13.35
C SER A 86 3.37 -4.22 -14.74
N LYS A 87 2.21 -3.59 -15.04
CA LYS A 87 1.54 -3.71 -16.34
C LYS A 87 2.08 -2.70 -17.34
N THR A 88 2.29 -1.46 -16.90
CA THR A 88 2.78 -0.35 -17.74
C THR A 88 4.28 -0.12 -17.60
N ASN A 89 4.92 -0.74 -16.59
CA ASN A 89 6.33 -0.52 -16.21
C ASN A 89 6.61 0.94 -15.81
N GLU A 90 5.59 1.66 -15.32
CA GLU A 90 5.72 3.03 -14.86
C GLU A 90 6.20 3.09 -13.41
N ILE A 91 7.13 4.01 -13.15
CA ILE A 91 7.54 4.38 -11.78
C ILE A 91 6.72 5.60 -11.39
N ILE A 92 5.84 5.44 -10.40
CA ILE A 92 4.96 6.49 -9.89
C ILE A 92 5.54 7.00 -8.58
N VAL A 93 5.80 8.31 -8.51
CA VAL A 93 6.31 8.99 -7.31
C VAL A 93 5.28 10.02 -6.87
N GLY A 94 4.79 9.89 -5.64
CA GLY A 94 3.73 10.74 -5.10
C GLY A 94 2.31 10.18 -5.33
N GLU A 95 1.33 11.06 -5.55
CA GLU A 95 -0.07 10.69 -5.72
C GLU A 95 -0.34 10.02 -7.08
N LYS A 96 -1.20 9.01 -7.07
CA LYS A 96 -1.77 8.45 -8.30
C LYS A 96 -2.90 9.34 -8.82
N VAL A 97 -2.97 9.53 -10.12
CA VAL A 97 -4.03 10.34 -10.77
C VAL A 97 -5.42 9.72 -10.53
N LYS A 98 -5.52 8.39 -10.61
CA LYS A 98 -6.76 7.65 -10.31
C LYS A 98 -6.65 7.00 -8.93
N GLY A 99 -7.69 7.14 -8.11
CA GLY A 99 -7.79 6.45 -6.84
C GLY A 99 -7.81 4.93 -7.01
N THR A 100 -7.17 4.22 -6.09
CA THR A 100 -7.26 2.76 -5.97
C THR A 100 -8.22 2.45 -4.83
N PRO A 101 -9.33 1.72 -5.04
CA PRO A 101 -10.28 1.40 -3.98
C PRO A 101 -9.62 0.71 -2.78
N LEU A 102 -10.16 0.94 -1.58
CA LEU A 102 -9.59 0.39 -0.34
C LEU A 102 -9.55 -1.15 -0.35
N ASN A 103 -10.57 -1.78 -0.92
CA ASN A 103 -10.66 -3.24 -1.05
C ASN A 103 -9.69 -3.86 -2.06
N ALA A 104 -8.94 -3.06 -2.82
CA ALA A 104 -7.88 -3.55 -3.72
C ALA A 104 -6.58 -3.92 -3.00
N GLU A 105 -6.38 -3.44 -1.76
CA GLU A 105 -5.25 -3.78 -0.90
C GLU A 105 -5.74 -4.58 0.31
N ILE A 106 -4.80 -5.17 1.06
CA ILE A 106 -5.13 -5.96 2.25
C ILE A 106 -5.69 -5.02 3.34
N PHE A 107 -6.82 -5.39 3.90
CA PHE A 107 -7.37 -4.78 5.11
C PHE A 107 -7.84 -5.86 6.09
N SER A 108 -7.88 -5.54 7.37
CA SER A 108 -8.37 -6.42 8.42
C SER A 108 -9.48 -5.71 9.20
N ASN A 109 -10.66 -6.30 9.18
CA ASN A 109 -11.80 -5.86 10.00
C ASN A 109 -12.83 -6.98 10.11
N SER A 110 -13.44 -7.13 11.30
CA SER A 110 -14.43 -8.18 11.59
C SER A 110 -15.84 -7.89 11.03
N TYR A 111 -16.10 -6.66 10.60
CA TYR A 111 -17.41 -6.17 10.19
C TYR A 111 -17.53 -5.92 8.69
N TYR A 112 -16.70 -6.59 7.89
CA TYR A 112 -16.81 -6.57 6.43
C TYR A 112 -18.07 -7.23 5.95
N SER A 113 -18.79 -6.58 5.04
CA SER A 113 -20.05 -7.10 4.50
C SER A 113 -20.20 -6.83 3.00
N LYS A 114 -20.89 -7.78 2.34
CA LYS A 114 -21.45 -7.67 0.97
C LYS A 114 -22.98 -7.85 0.98
N ASP A 115 -23.59 -8.00 2.14
CA ASP A 115 -25.03 -8.16 2.26
C ASP A 115 -25.75 -6.87 1.82
N PRO A 116 -26.67 -6.93 0.84
CA PRO A 116 -27.44 -5.77 0.39
C PRO A 116 -28.16 -5.02 1.50
N ALA A 117 -28.58 -5.70 2.57
CA ALA A 117 -29.23 -5.09 3.72
C ALA A 117 -28.25 -4.18 4.52
N GLN A 118 -26.96 -4.50 4.52
CA GLN A 118 -25.91 -3.76 5.23
C GLN A 118 -25.13 -2.83 4.30
N THR A 119 -25.11 -3.08 2.98
CA THR A 119 -24.34 -2.28 2.02
C THR A 119 -25.13 -1.10 1.46
N THR A 120 -26.39 -0.91 1.87
CA THR A 120 -27.23 0.19 1.40
C THR A 120 -27.22 1.34 2.42
N TYR A 121 -26.83 2.53 1.99
CA TYR A 121 -26.83 3.76 2.78
C TYR A 121 -27.47 4.89 1.97
N SER A 122 -28.44 5.59 2.54
CA SER A 122 -29.20 6.69 1.88
C SER A 122 -29.73 6.30 0.49
N GLY A 123 -30.23 5.06 0.36
CA GLY A 123 -30.83 4.55 -0.89
C GLY A 123 -29.83 4.09 -1.97
N LYS A 124 -28.52 4.23 -1.75
CA LYS A 124 -27.47 3.74 -2.66
C LYS A 124 -26.82 2.46 -2.11
N ASN A 125 -26.71 1.44 -2.96
CA ASN A 125 -25.97 0.22 -2.62
C ASN A 125 -24.47 0.39 -2.98
N TYR A 126 -23.60 0.28 -1.99
CA TYR A 126 -22.14 0.44 -2.09
C TYR A 126 -21.37 -0.86 -2.33
N LYS A 127 -22.06 -2.01 -2.42
CA LYS A 127 -21.52 -3.33 -2.75
C LYS A 127 -20.66 -3.97 -1.66
N GLU A 128 -19.64 -3.28 -1.20
CA GLU A 128 -18.67 -3.76 -0.20
C GLU A 128 -18.42 -2.68 0.84
N VAL A 129 -18.64 -3.02 2.10
CA VAL A 129 -18.59 -2.07 3.21
C VAL A 129 -17.93 -2.68 4.44
N ILE A 130 -17.50 -1.84 5.36
CA ILE A 130 -17.36 -2.16 6.77
C ILE A 130 -18.56 -1.49 7.43
N TYR A 131 -19.39 -2.30 8.08
CA TYR A 131 -20.64 -1.86 8.71
C TYR A 131 -20.85 -2.58 10.03
N ASP A 132 -21.16 -1.84 11.06
CA ASP A 132 -21.69 -2.39 12.30
C ASP A 132 -22.68 -1.43 12.93
N HIS A 133 -23.61 -1.99 13.67
CA HIS A 133 -24.59 -1.27 14.48
C HIS A 133 -24.83 -2.11 15.75
N SER A 134 -24.63 -1.55 16.91
CA SER A 134 -24.69 -2.28 18.18
C SER A 134 -25.32 -1.45 19.29
N ASP A 135 -26.05 -2.13 20.18
CA ASP A 135 -26.60 -1.51 21.39
C ASP A 135 -25.51 -1.14 22.41
N SER A 136 -24.31 -1.70 22.29
CA SER A 136 -23.19 -1.44 23.16
C SER A 136 -22.23 -0.42 22.57
N SER A 137 -21.61 0.40 23.43
CA SER A 137 -20.53 1.29 23.02
C SER A 137 -19.31 0.48 22.52
N GLN A 138 -18.68 0.95 21.44
CA GLN A 138 -17.58 0.26 20.77
C GLN A 138 -16.43 1.21 20.46
N ALA A 139 -15.23 0.63 20.28
CA ALA A 139 -14.03 1.31 19.81
C ALA A 139 -13.42 0.51 18.65
N PRO A 140 -14.07 0.51 17.47
CA PRO A 140 -13.57 -0.25 16.32
C PRO A 140 -12.23 0.24 15.81
N SER A 141 -11.46 -0.70 15.28
CA SER A 141 -10.16 -0.45 14.68
C SER A 141 -10.06 -1.21 13.35
N ILE A 142 -9.71 -0.51 12.30
CA ILE A 142 -9.55 -1.04 10.94
C ILE A 142 -8.11 -0.88 10.55
N ILE A 143 -7.45 -1.98 10.17
CA ILE A 143 -6.07 -1.96 9.70
C ILE A 143 -6.08 -2.09 8.18
N ALA A 144 -5.48 -1.13 7.51
CA ALA A 144 -5.25 -1.13 6.07
C ALA A 144 -3.76 -1.19 5.77
N THR A 145 -3.37 -1.93 4.73
CA THR A 145 -1.96 -2.19 4.41
C THR A 145 -1.59 -1.62 3.02
N PRO A 146 -1.41 -0.29 2.91
CA PRO A 146 -1.01 0.37 1.66
C PRO A 146 0.42 0.04 1.20
N ASN A 147 1.25 -0.59 2.02
CA ASN A 147 2.62 -1.02 1.68
C ASN A 147 3.51 0.09 1.07
N LYS A 148 3.37 1.33 1.54
CA LYS A 148 4.13 2.52 1.06
C LYS A 148 3.89 2.88 -0.42
N LYS A 149 2.84 2.34 -1.05
CA LYS A 149 2.56 2.52 -2.49
C LYS A 149 1.77 3.81 -2.79
N TYR A 150 1.21 4.45 -1.77
CA TYR A 150 0.24 5.54 -1.93
C TYR A 150 0.62 6.73 -1.08
N GLN A 151 0.36 7.93 -1.62
CA GLN A 151 0.63 9.18 -0.92
C GLN A 151 -0.49 9.55 0.06
N LYS A 152 -1.74 9.23 -0.30
CA LYS A 152 -2.91 9.57 0.51
C LYS A 152 -3.86 8.39 0.64
N ILE A 153 -4.59 8.39 1.75
CA ILE A 153 -5.79 7.58 1.96
C ILE A 153 -6.98 8.52 2.12
N VAL A 154 -8.07 8.19 1.45
CA VAL A 154 -9.35 8.90 1.54
C VAL A 154 -10.41 7.93 2.02
N ILE A 155 -10.91 8.14 3.23
CA ILE A 155 -11.93 7.33 3.87
C ILE A 155 -13.25 8.08 3.83
N LYS A 156 -14.30 7.44 3.34
CA LYS A 156 -15.68 7.88 3.52
C LYS A 156 -16.26 7.15 4.73
N LEU A 157 -16.73 7.91 5.71
CA LEU A 157 -17.24 7.39 6.97
C LEU A 157 -18.54 8.10 7.31
N ALA A 158 -19.59 7.33 7.61
CA ALA A 158 -20.83 7.86 8.14
C ALA A 158 -21.08 7.32 9.55
N ALA A 159 -21.67 8.16 10.38
CA ALA A 159 -22.27 7.81 11.65
C ALA A 159 -23.71 7.34 11.41
N ILE A 160 -24.18 6.36 12.20
CA ILE A 160 -25.55 5.85 12.18
C ILE A 160 -26.14 6.01 13.56
N ASP A 161 -27.29 6.68 13.68
CA ASP A 161 -28.08 6.93 14.88
C ASP A 161 -27.36 7.71 16.00
N GLN A 162 -26.07 7.46 16.27
CA GLN A 162 -25.26 8.16 17.26
C GLN A 162 -23.99 8.74 16.64
N GLU A 163 -23.45 9.80 17.23
CA GLU A 163 -22.19 10.40 16.79
C GLU A 163 -21.01 9.43 16.90
N LEU A 164 -20.07 9.53 15.96
CA LEU A 164 -18.73 8.96 16.08
C LEU A 164 -17.80 10.01 16.67
N THR A 165 -16.94 9.62 17.61
CA THR A 165 -15.99 10.52 18.24
C THR A 165 -14.56 9.98 18.21
N ASN A 166 -13.57 10.84 18.41
CA ASN A 166 -12.15 10.48 18.42
C ASN A 166 -11.71 9.69 17.18
N ILE A 167 -12.10 10.18 15.99
CA ILE A 167 -11.72 9.53 14.74
C ILE A 167 -10.26 9.84 14.46
N GLU A 168 -9.42 8.82 14.42
CA GLU A 168 -7.98 8.93 14.21
C GLU A 168 -7.51 8.01 13.10
N ILE A 169 -6.61 8.53 12.24
CA ILE A 169 -5.86 7.76 11.26
C ILE A 169 -4.40 7.86 11.66
N SER A 170 -3.74 6.73 11.91
CA SER A 170 -2.38 6.66 12.43
C SER A 170 -1.50 5.69 11.65
N ASP A 171 -0.19 5.95 11.61
CA ASP A 171 0.84 4.99 11.19
C ASP A 171 0.97 3.95 12.30
N LEU A 172 0.54 2.71 12.03
CA LEU A 172 0.55 1.63 13.01
C LEU A 172 1.99 1.24 13.42
N ASP A 173 2.93 1.28 12.47
CA ASP A 173 4.30 0.83 12.72
C ASP A 173 5.10 1.82 13.58
N LYS A 174 4.79 3.12 13.47
CA LYS A 174 5.47 4.20 14.21
C LYS A 174 4.65 4.76 15.36
N ASN A 175 3.41 4.30 15.53
CA ASN A 175 2.44 4.85 16.48
C ASN A 175 2.30 6.39 16.35
N ALA A 176 2.23 6.88 15.10
CA ALA A 176 2.20 8.30 14.80
C ALA A 176 0.83 8.72 14.25
N LEU A 177 0.23 9.72 14.87
CA LEU A 177 -1.02 10.31 14.40
C LEU A 177 -0.81 11.03 13.05
N LEU A 178 -1.62 10.69 12.05
CA LEU A 178 -1.59 11.27 10.70
C LEU A 178 -2.75 12.24 10.48
N LYS A 179 -3.93 11.92 11.03
CA LYS A 179 -5.14 12.74 10.93
C LYS A 179 -6.03 12.50 12.13
N LYS A 180 -6.66 13.57 12.62
CA LYS A 180 -7.72 13.51 13.65
C LYS A 180 -8.94 14.30 13.18
N VAL A 181 -10.12 13.76 13.48
CA VAL A 181 -11.42 14.43 13.36
C VAL A 181 -12.13 14.21 14.68
N ASP A 182 -12.64 15.27 15.28
CA ASP A 182 -13.20 15.19 16.63
C ASP A 182 -14.50 14.38 16.66
N SER A 183 -15.41 14.66 15.71
CA SER A 183 -16.67 13.91 15.61
C SER A 183 -17.24 13.91 14.19
N ILE A 184 -18.13 12.95 13.95
CA ILE A 184 -19.02 12.87 12.78
C ILE A 184 -20.43 12.61 13.33
N LEU A 185 -21.37 13.45 12.92
CA LEU A 185 -22.78 13.34 13.30
C LEU A 185 -23.54 12.54 12.25
N PRO A 186 -24.67 11.89 12.60
CA PRO A 186 -25.50 11.17 11.62
C PRO A 186 -25.98 12.05 10.45
N GLU A 187 -26.28 13.32 10.69
CA GLU A 187 -26.69 14.30 9.70
C GLU A 187 -25.58 14.74 8.74
N ASP A 188 -24.30 14.51 9.08
CA ASP A 188 -23.16 14.81 8.19
C ASP A 188 -23.15 13.87 6.96
N GLY A 189 -23.82 12.74 7.02
CA GLY A 189 -23.81 11.71 5.98
C GLY A 189 -22.43 11.06 5.81
N LEU A 190 -22.09 10.68 4.58
CA LEU A 190 -20.76 10.14 4.25
C LEU A 190 -19.72 11.27 4.22
N LYS A 191 -19.01 11.45 5.31
CA LYS A 191 -17.93 12.42 5.43
C LYS A 191 -16.62 11.88 4.87
N GLU A 192 -15.95 12.68 4.05
CA GLU A 192 -14.65 12.33 3.49
C GLU A 192 -13.52 12.80 4.41
N ILE A 193 -12.62 11.87 4.76
CA ILE A 193 -11.44 12.13 5.60
C ILE A 193 -10.21 11.77 4.81
N GLU A 194 -9.36 12.75 4.53
CA GLU A 194 -8.09 12.56 3.83
C GLU A 194 -6.93 12.63 4.81
N ALA A 195 -5.98 11.67 4.69
CA ALA A 195 -4.72 11.66 5.42
C ALA A 195 -3.54 11.39 4.47
N ASN A 196 -2.40 12.07 4.74
CA ASN A 196 -1.15 11.77 4.06
C ASN A 196 -0.53 10.50 4.69
N ILE A 197 -0.31 9.48 3.86
CA ILE A 197 0.25 8.18 4.24
C ILE A 197 1.55 7.86 3.49
N GLY A 198 2.18 8.86 2.89
CA GLY A 198 3.45 8.67 2.15
C GLY A 198 4.49 7.95 3.02
N GLY A 199 5.01 6.81 2.51
CA GLY A 199 5.99 5.99 3.24
C GLY A 199 5.42 5.11 4.35
N VAL A 200 4.11 5.10 4.60
CA VAL A 200 3.44 4.27 5.62
C VAL A 200 3.15 2.87 5.07
N LYS A 201 3.50 1.84 5.84
CA LYS A 201 3.24 0.44 5.49
C LYS A 201 1.86 0.00 5.96
N ASN A 202 1.54 0.24 7.23
CA ASN A 202 0.28 -0.13 7.85
C ASN A 202 -0.40 1.10 8.46
N VAL A 203 -1.67 1.31 8.13
CA VAL A 203 -2.51 2.39 8.65
C VAL A 203 -3.56 1.79 9.56
N VAL A 204 -3.78 2.39 10.71
CA VAL A 204 -4.94 2.10 11.56
C VAL A 204 -5.92 3.27 11.53
N ILE A 205 -7.19 2.96 11.34
CA ILE A 205 -8.32 3.88 11.44
C ILE A 205 -9.10 3.45 12.68
N SER A 206 -9.24 4.32 13.66
CA SER A 206 -9.94 4.05 14.91
C SER A 206 -10.91 5.19 15.25
N PHE A 207 -11.97 4.86 15.97
CA PHE A 207 -12.96 5.82 16.44
C PHE A 207 -13.79 5.21 17.58
N GLN A 208 -14.62 6.01 18.21
CA GLN A 208 -15.55 5.56 19.25
C GLN A 208 -16.99 5.68 18.77
N VAL A 209 -17.80 4.68 19.09
CA VAL A 209 -19.23 4.59 18.80
C VAL A 209 -19.98 4.46 20.12
N LYS A 210 -20.95 5.33 20.38
CA LYS A 210 -21.84 5.20 21.55
C LYS A 210 -22.83 4.05 21.36
N GLY A 211 -23.31 3.47 22.46
CA GLY A 211 -24.35 2.43 22.45
C GLY A 211 -25.62 2.89 21.73
N GLY A 212 -26.22 2.02 20.96
CA GLY A 212 -27.33 2.34 20.05
C GLY A 212 -26.90 3.04 18.77
N GLY A 213 -25.60 3.08 18.49
CA GLY A 213 -25.04 3.67 17.27
C GLY A 213 -24.33 2.67 16.38
N GLY A 214 -23.99 3.12 15.19
CA GLY A 214 -23.26 2.34 14.20
C GLY A 214 -22.40 3.20 13.30
N TYR A 215 -21.75 2.54 12.35
CA TYR A 215 -20.90 3.19 11.36
C TYR A 215 -20.95 2.48 10.02
N PHE A 216 -20.61 3.23 8.97
CA PHE A 216 -20.65 2.76 7.60
C PHE A 216 -19.45 3.29 6.82
N ILE A 217 -18.64 2.39 6.25
CA ILE A 217 -17.47 2.72 5.42
C ILE A 217 -17.57 1.98 4.08
N PRO A 218 -17.87 2.67 2.97
CA PRO A 218 -17.88 2.06 1.64
C PRO A 218 -16.45 1.85 1.13
N LEU A 219 -16.07 0.59 0.90
CA LEU A 219 -14.69 0.21 0.56
C LEU A 219 -14.31 0.54 -0.89
N ILE A 220 -15.29 0.57 -1.81
CA ILE A 220 -15.07 0.90 -3.22
C ILE A 220 -14.97 2.43 -3.41
N ASP A 221 -15.76 3.19 -2.65
CA ASP A 221 -15.82 4.65 -2.73
C ASP A 221 -14.78 5.33 -1.82
N SER A 222 -14.17 4.57 -0.90
CA SER A 222 -12.95 4.95 -0.14
C SER A 222 -11.74 4.46 -0.91
N TYR A 223 -10.65 5.24 -0.98
CA TYR A 223 -9.58 4.95 -1.92
C TYR A 223 -8.21 5.49 -1.48
N TYR A 224 -7.18 4.95 -2.10
CA TYR A 224 -5.81 5.43 -2.02
C TYR A 224 -5.42 6.26 -3.26
N LYS A 225 -4.55 7.26 -3.06
CA LYS A 225 -3.89 8.04 -4.13
C LYS A 225 -2.38 8.00 -4.00
#